data_4239af6424c2d53d77582090e95d0372
#
_entry.id   4239af6424c2d53d77582090e95d0372
#
_cell.length_a   1.000
_cell.length_b   1.000
_cell.length_c   1.000
_cell.angle_alpha   90.00
_cell.angle_beta   90.00
_cell.angle_gamma   90.00
#
_symmetry.space_group_name_H-M   'P 1'
#
loop_
_entity.id
_entity.type
_entity.pdbx_description
1 polymer ?
#
loop_
_entity_poly.entity_id
_entity_poly.type
_entity_poly.pdbx_seq_one_letter_code
_entity_poly.pdbx_strand_id
1 'polypeptide(L)'
;MKTIYDFTVKDRKGKDVSLKEYANEVLLIVNTATKCGFTPQYDELEALYKKYHAEGVEILDFPCNQFGQQAPGTDESIHAFCKLNFGTEFPRFKKVKVNGEDADPLFKFLQNEKGFAGWDMEHPIAHILDDMLSKADPDYQQKPDIKWNFTKFLINKKGQVVARFEPTEKIEKIAKQIEELLK
;
A
#
# COMPACT_ATOMS: atom_id res chain seq x y z
N MET A 1 -1.27 -21.14 -10.76
CA MET A 1 -1.43 -19.69 -10.85
C MET A 1 -0.75 -19.03 -9.63
N LYS A 2 0.06 -18.00 -9.87
CA LYS A 2 0.78 -17.32 -8.81
C LYS A 2 -0.16 -16.42 -8.00
N THR A 3 0.01 -16.44 -6.68
CA THR A 3 -0.72 -15.56 -5.76
C THR A 3 0.29 -14.86 -4.86
N ILE A 4 -0.18 -13.98 -3.98
CA ILE A 4 0.74 -13.31 -3.03
C ILE A 4 1.37 -14.30 -2.05
N TYR A 5 0.79 -15.49 -1.88
CA TYR A 5 1.34 -16.51 -1.00
C TYR A 5 2.65 -17.12 -1.51
N ASP A 6 3.00 -16.87 -2.76
CA ASP A 6 4.29 -17.32 -3.33
C ASP A 6 5.45 -16.39 -2.96
N PHE A 7 5.20 -15.33 -2.19
CA PHE A 7 6.20 -14.32 -1.86
C PHE A 7 6.58 -14.33 -0.40
N THR A 8 7.86 -14.04 -0.14
CA THR A 8 8.42 -13.82 1.19
C THR A 8 8.95 -12.40 1.24
N VAL A 9 8.67 -11.70 2.33
CA VAL A 9 9.11 -10.31 2.54
C VAL A 9 9.89 -10.22 3.85
N LYS A 10 10.54 -9.09 4.10
CA LYS A 10 11.26 -8.84 5.34
C LYS A 10 10.40 -8.03 6.29
N ASP A 11 10.32 -8.44 7.56
CA ASP A 11 9.74 -7.59 8.58
C ASP A 11 10.68 -6.41 8.88
N ARG A 12 10.27 -5.48 9.73
CA ARG A 12 11.09 -4.29 10.02
C ARG A 12 12.42 -4.60 10.70
N LYS A 13 12.60 -5.80 11.22
CA LYS A 13 13.85 -6.27 11.82
C LYS A 13 14.71 -7.07 10.85
N GLY A 14 14.24 -7.23 9.61
CA GLY A 14 14.95 -7.95 8.56
C GLY A 14 14.73 -9.46 8.55
N LYS A 15 13.78 -9.97 9.34
CA LYS A 15 13.43 -11.38 9.37
C LYS A 15 12.48 -11.72 8.22
N ASP A 16 12.67 -12.89 7.61
CA ASP A 16 11.79 -13.37 6.54
C ASP A 16 10.39 -13.69 7.07
N VAL A 17 9.38 -13.23 6.33
CA VAL A 17 7.97 -13.51 6.59
C VAL A 17 7.36 -14.04 5.30
N SER A 18 6.89 -15.27 5.30
CA SER A 18 6.12 -15.83 4.19
C SER A 18 4.71 -15.27 4.21
N LEU A 19 4.23 -14.76 3.08
CA LEU A 19 2.86 -14.23 3.02
C LEU A 19 1.79 -15.32 3.12
N LYS A 20 2.18 -16.61 3.08
CA LYS A 20 1.27 -17.72 3.43
C LYS A 20 0.73 -17.62 4.86
N GLU A 21 1.45 -16.92 5.74
CA GLU A 21 1.00 -16.71 7.12
C GLU A 21 -0.31 -15.95 7.20
N TYR A 22 -0.66 -15.24 6.14
CA TYR A 22 -1.92 -14.47 6.05
C TYR A 22 -3.00 -15.18 5.23
N ALA A 23 -2.84 -16.49 5.00
CA ALA A 23 -3.83 -17.26 4.25
C ALA A 23 -5.22 -17.16 4.90
N ASN A 24 -6.26 -17.06 4.07
CA ASN A 24 -7.66 -16.92 4.47
C ASN A 24 -8.03 -15.56 5.08
N GLU A 25 -7.13 -14.59 5.04
CA GLU A 25 -7.43 -13.21 5.42
C GLU A 25 -7.58 -12.34 4.18
N VAL A 26 -8.39 -11.30 4.29
CA VAL A 26 -8.45 -10.21 3.31
C VAL A 26 -7.31 -9.25 3.65
N LEU A 27 -6.48 -8.91 2.68
CA LEU A 27 -5.31 -8.07 2.92
C LEU A 27 -5.40 -6.76 2.15
N LEU A 28 -4.95 -5.70 2.78
CA LEU A 28 -4.70 -4.41 2.13
C LEU A 28 -3.20 -4.14 2.21
N ILE A 29 -2.52 -4.22 1.08
CA ILE A 29 -1.08 -3.98 0.99
C ILE A 29 -0.86 -2.54 0.54
N VAL A 30 -0.10 -1.76 1.30
CA VAL A 30 0.07 -0.33 1.06
C VAL A 30 1.54 0.08 1.16
N ASN A 31 2.02 0.91 0.22
CA ASN A 31 3.33 1.54 0.33
C ASN A 31 3.15 2.92 0.95
N THR A 32 3.97 3.23 1.94
CA THR A 32 3.71 4.37 2.84
C THR A 32 4.90 5.30 2.98
N ALA A 33 4.66 6.44 3.59
CA ALA A 33 5.68 7.45 3.88
C ALA A 33 5.27 8.27 5.11
N THR A 34 6.27 8.90 5.74
CA THR A 34 6.06 9.67 6.97
C THR A 34 5.98 11.18 6.75
N LYS A 35 6.39 11.66 5.54
CA LYS A 35 6.46 13.09 5.21
C LYS A 35 5.69 13.43 3.93
N CYS A 36 4.60 12.71 3.66
CA CYS A 36 3.77 12.87 2.48
C CYS A 36 2.48 13.64 2.82
N GLY A 37 1.93 14.36 1.84
CA GLY A 37 0.60 14.95 2.00
C GLY A 37 -0.50 13.95 2.29
N PHE A 38 -0.30 12.67 1.92
CA PHE A 38 -1.22 11.58 2.22
C PHE A 38 -0.94 10.88 3.55
N THR A 39 0.14 11.23 4.29
CA THR A 39 0.49 10.58 5.56
C THR A 39 -0.66 10.58 6.58
N PRO A 40 -1.54 11.61 6.65
CA PRO A 40 -2.72 11.54 7.51
C PRO A 40 -3.66 10.38 7.25
N GLN A 41 -3.56 9.71 6.09
CA GLN A 41 -4.34 8.49 5.82
C GLN A 41 -4.05 7.35 6.81
N TYR A 42 -2.94 7.42 7.54
CA TYR A 42 -2.69 6.46 8.62
C TYR A 42 -3.82 6.41 9.65
N ASP A 43 -4.47 7.55 9.94
CA ASP A 43 -5.62 7.57 10.85
C ASP A 43 -6.79 6.76 10.30
N GLU A 44 -7.09 6.94 9.01
CA GLU A 44 -8.17 6.21 8.35
C GLU A 44 -7.85 4.71 8.21
N LEU A 45 -6.59 4.39 7.91
CA LEU A 45 -6.13 3.01 7.81
C LEU A 45 -6.22 2.30 9.17
N GLU A 46 -5.82 2.98 10.25
CA GLU A 46 -5.91 2.39 11.59
C GLU A 46 -7.38 2.19 12.01
N ALA A 47 -8.26 3.14 11.68
CA ALA A 47 -9.70 2.99 11.94
C ALA A 47 -10.28 1.79 11.17
N LEU A 48 -9.89 1.62 9.92
CA LEU A 48 -10.27 0.48 9.09
C LEU A 48 -9.79 -0.83 9.70
N TYR A 49 -8.54 -0.85 10.14
CA TYR A 49 -7.93 -2.01 10.79
C TYR A 49 -8.69 -2.40 12.07
N LYS A 50 -8.95 -1.44 12.95
CA LYS A 50 -9.68 -1.70 14.19
C LYS A 50 -11.08 -2.26 13.94
N LYS A 51 -11.74 -1.76 12.89
CA LYS A 51 -13.10 -2.18 12.56
C LYS A 51 -13.16 -3.62 12.05
N TYR A 52 -12.21 -4.03 11.22
CA TYR A 52 -12.31 -5.28 10.46
C TYR A 52 -11.29 -6.35 10.84
N HIS A 53 -10.28 -6.04 11.64
CA HIS A 53 -9.21 -7.00 11.97
C HIS A 53 -9.77 -8.29 12.59
N ALA A 54 -10.72 -8.18 13.52
CA ALA A 54 -11.33 -9.35 14.15
C ALA A 54 -12.15 -10.21 13.17
N GLU A 55 -12.55 -9.65 12.03
CA GLU A 55 -13.29 -10.35 10.99
C GLU A 55 -12.38 -11.00 9.94
N GLY A 56 -11.06 -10.90 10.12
CA GLY A 56 -10.09 -11.53 9.22
C GLY A 56 -9.50 -10.58 8.18
N VAL A 57 -9.28 -9.32 8.54
CA VAL A 57 -8.61 -8.34 7.69
C VAL A 57 -7.26 -7.96 8.28
N GLU A 58 -6.25 -7.89 7.43
CA GLU A 58 -4.93 -7.40 7.80
C GLU A 58 -4.50 -6.28 6.87
N ILE A 59 -3.73 -5.33 7.39
CA ILE A 59 -3.10 -4.27 6.60
C ILE A 59 -1.59 -4.47 6.68
N LEU A 60 -0.94 -4.55 5.52
CA LEU A 60 0.50 -4.76 5.42
C LEU A 60 1.15 -3.46 4.95
N ASP A 61 1.89 -2.83 5.85
CA ASP A 61 2.47 -1.50 5.66
C ASP A 61 3.94 -1.62 5.23
N PHE A 62 4.25 -1.16 4.02
CA PHE A 62 5.60 -1.18 3.44
C PHE A 62 6.09 0.25 3.21
N PRO A 63 6.91 0.82 4.12
CA PRO A 63 7.49 2.14 3.87
C PRO A 63 8.37 2.14 2.62
N CYS A 64 8.30 3.23 1.84
CA CYS A 64 9.05 3.37 0.61
C CYS A 64 9.52 4.81 0.46
N ASN A 65 10.81 5.01 0.14
CA ASN A 65 11.42 6.34 0.03
C ASN A 65 11.56 6.84 -1.43
N GLN A 66 10.95 6.14 -2.39
CA GLN A 66 11.13 6.44 -3.83
C GLN A 66 10.33 7.65 -4.32
N PHE A 67 9.35 8.12 -3.56
CA PHE A 67 8.45 9.19 -3.97
C PHE A 67 8.76 10.47 -3.19
N GLY A 68 9.56 11.35 -3.80
CA GLY A 68 9.97 12.61 -3.18
C GLY A 68 10.81 12.45 -1.93
N GLN A 69 11.40 11.28 -1.70
CA GLN A 69 12.17 10.98 -0.48
C GLN A 69 11.37 11.28 0.80
N GLN A 70 10.11 10.90 0.80
CA GLN A 70 9.16 11.24 1.88
C GLN A 70 9.08 10.18 2.98
N ALA A 71 9.92 9.15 2.92
CA ALA A 71 10.08 8.15 3.98
C ALA A 71 11.57 8.00 4.37
N PRO A 72 12.25 9.10 4.76
CA PRO A 72 13.65 9.03 5.17
C PRO A 72 13.76 8.37 6.54
N GLY A 73 14.99 8.00 6.90
CA GLY A 73 15.26 7.40 8.20
C GLY A 73 15.29 5.88 8.17
N THR A 74 15.43 5.32 9.35
CA THR A 74 15.53 3.87 9.54
C THR A 74 14.16 3.24 9.71
N ASP A 75 14.05 1.92 9.55
CA ASP A 75 12.82 1.17 9.83
C ASP A 75 12.36 1.41 11.27
N GLU A 76 13.29 1.50 12.21
CA GLU A 76 13.01 1.77 13.63
C GLU A 76 12.38 3.14 13.82
N SER A 77 12.98 4.20 13.22
CA SER A 77 12.48 5.58 13.35
C SER A 77 11.12 5.76 12.68
N ILE A 78 10.89 5.09 11.56
CA ILE A 78 9.59 5.11 10.87
C ILE A 78 8.52 4.44 11.75
N HIS A 79 8.85 3.29 12.33
CA HIS A 79 7.93 2.59 13.23
C HIS A 79 7.57 3.45 14.44
N ALA A 80 8.57 4.06 15.08
CA ALA A 80 8.36 4.96 16.22
C ALA A 80 7.47 6.16 15.85
N PHE A 81 7.70 6.75 14.67
CA PHE A 81 6.88 7.85 14.17
C PHE A 81 5.40 7.44 14.05
N CYS A 82 5.13 6.31 13.44
CA CYS A 82 3.76 5.83 13.24
C CYS A 82 3.07 5.48 14.55
N LYS A 83 3.79 4.87 15.49
CA LYS A 83 3.25 4.58 16.82
C LYS A 83 2.92 5.84 17.58
N LEU A 84 3.83 6.81 17.57
CA LEU A 84 3.67 8.06 18.34
C LEU A 84 2.56 8.95 17.78
N ASN A 85 2.51 9.09 16.45
CA ASN A 85 1.62 10.06 15.81
C ASN A 85 0.24 9.50 15.45
N PHE A 86 0.14 8.19 15.18
CA PHE A 86 -1.08 7.56 14.67
C PHE A 86 -1.52 6.33 15.46
N GLY A 87 -0.68 5.82 16.36
CA GLY A 87 -0.99 4.64 17.16
C GLY A 87 -1.28 3.39 16.33
N THR A 88 -0.65 3.25 15.16
CA THR A 88 -0.93 2.14 14.25
C THR A 88 -0.60 0.79 14.89
N GLU A 89 -1.51 -0.16 14.72
CA GLU A 89 -1.38 -1.51 15.28
C GLU A 89 -1.12 -2.58 14.21
N PHE A 90 -1.40 -2.28 12.94
CA PHE A 90 -1.14 -3.23 11.85
C PHE A 90 0.37 -3.41 11.61
N PRO A 91 0.80 -4.57 11.06
CA PRO A 91 2.22 -4.86 10.88
C PRO A 91 2.89 -3.93 9.89
N ARG A 92 4.09 -3.50 10.26
CA ARG A 92 4.96 -2.71 9.39
C ARG A 92 6.17 -3.53 9.00
N PHE A 93 6.46 -3.53 7.71
CA PHE A 93 7.56 -4.28 7.14
C PHE A 93 8.78 -3.39 6.91
N LYS A 94 9.88 -4.00 6.53
CA LYS A 94 11.10 -3.29 6.19
C LYS A 94 10.85 -2.36 4.99
N LYS A 95 11.47 -1.18 5.01
CA LYS A 95 11.42 -0.25 3.89
C LYS A 95 11.84 -0.97 2.60
N VAL A 96 11.08 -0.78 1.53
CA VAL A 96 11.31 -1.46 0.25
C VAL A 96 11.31 -0.46 -0.90
N LYS A 97 11.84 -0.90 -2.04
CA LYS A 97 11.61 -0.25 -3.32
C LYS A 97 10.42 -0.94 -3.98
N VAL A 98 9.54 -0.16 -4.55
CA VAL A 98 8.33 -0.68 -5.20
C VAL A 98 8.39 -0.58 -6.72
N ASN A 99 9.31 0.24 -7.25
CA ASN A 99 9.49 0.47 -8.69
C ASN A 99 10.95 0.23 -9.08
N GLY A 100 11.17 -0.07 -10.38
CA GLY A 100 12.49 -0.22 -10.96
C GLY A 100 13.01 -1.66 -10.89
N GLU A 101 14.24 -1.86 -11.34
CA GLU A 101 14.87 -3.18 -11.38
C GLU A 101 14.99 -3.81 -9.99
N ASP A 102 15.27 -2.97 -8.98
CA ASP A 102 15.49 -3.41 -7.60
C ASP A 102 14.19 -3.49 -6.79
N ALA A 103 13.04 -3.32 -7.42
CA ALA A 103 11.76 -3.41 -6.73
C ALA A 103 11.60 -4.78 -6.08
N ASP A 104 10.99 -4.80 -4.90
CA ASP A 104 10.65 -6.05 -4.22
C ASP A 104 9.78 -6.91 -5.16
N PRO A 105 10.07 -8.21 -5.30
CA PRO A 105 9.30 -9.11 -6.17
C PRO A 105 7.80 -9.07 -5.93
N LEU A 106 7.36 -8.89 -4.68
CA LEU A 106 5.95 -8.74 -4.37
C LEU A 106 5.34 -7.56 -5.13
N PHE A 107 6.01 -6.40 -5.11
CA PHE A 107 5.47 -5.20 -5.75
C PHE A 107 5.53 -5.28 -7.28
N LYS A 108 6.50 -5.98 -7.84
CA LYS A 108 6.48 -6.27 -9.28
C LYS A 108 5.26 -7.10 -9.67
N PHE A 109 4.95 -8.10 -8.87
CA PHE A 109 3.77 -8.94 -9.06
C PHE A 109 2.48 -8.13 -8.94
N LEU A 110 2.36 -7.32 -7.89
CA LEU A 110 1.15 -6.51 -7.65
C LEU A 110 0.86 -5.58 -8.83
N GLN A 111 1.88 -4.89 -9.33
CA GLN A 111 1.74 -3.99 -10.49
C GLN A 111 1.28 -4.73 -11.74
N ASN A 112 1.82 -5.93 -11.97
CA ASN A 112 1.46 -6.72 -13.13
C ASN A 112 0.02 -7.24 -13.05
N GLU A 113 -0.49 -7.46 -11.84
CA GLU A 113 -1.87 -7.92 -11.64
C GLU A 113 -2.87 -6.78 -11.78
N LYS A 114 -2.55 -5.58 -11.30
CA LYS A 114 -3.42 -4.41 -11.36
C LYS A 114 -2.61 -3.15 -11.67
N GLY A 115 -2.85 -2.59 -12.83
CA GLY A 115 -2.23 -1.35 -13.28
C GLY A 115 -2.86 -0.10 -12.66
N PHE A 116 -2.45 1.05 -13.15
CA PHE A 116 -2.92 2.34 -12.65
C PHE A 116 -4.44 2.45 -12.73
N ALA A 117 -5.06 2.85 -11.61
CA ALA A 117 -6.52 2.87 -11.46
C ALA A 117 -7.16 4.25 -11.70
N GLY A 118 -6.33 5.28 -11.94
CA GLY A 118 -6.82 6.66 -12.15
C GLY A 118 -6.91 7.46 -10.86
N TRP A 119 -6.83 8.78 -10.99
CA TRP A 119 -6.98 9.71 -9.86
C TRP A 119 -8.45 10.07 -9.65
N ASP A 120 -8.84 10.22 -8.37
CA ASP A 120 -10.05 10.93 -8.02
C ASP A 120 -9.73 12.43 -8.08
N MET A 121 -10.17 13.10 -9.15
CA MET A 121 -9.84 14.50 -9.38
C MET A 121 -10.52 15.48 -8.41
N GLU A 122 -11.44 14.98 -7.58
CA GLU A 122 -12.01 15.79 -6.49
C GLU A 122 -11.03 15.95 -5.33
N HIS A 123 -10.01 15.06 -5.25
CA HIS A 123 -9.00 15.16 -4.20
C HIS A 123 -8.04 16.33 -4.49
N PRO A 124 -7.74 17.18 -3.47
CA PRO A 124 -6.89 18.37 -3.70
C PRO A 124 -5.51 18.08 -4.26
N ILE A 125 -4.92 16.95 -3.93
CA ILE A 125 -3.56 16.58 -4.37
C ILE A 125 -3.55 15.98 -5.78
N ALA A 126 -4.70 15.54 -6.31
CA ALA A 126 -4.78 14.84 -7.59
C ALA A 126 -4.22 15.67 -8.75
N HIS A 127 -4.57 16.94 -8.85
CA HIS A 127 -4.09 17.83 -9.93
C HIS A 127 -2.57 18.04 -9.85
N ILE A 128 -2.02 18.12 -8.64
CA ILE A 128 -0.59 18.29 -8.42
C ILE A 128 0.16 17.07 -8.95
N LEU A 129 -0.32 15.87 -8.62
CA LEU A 129 0.27 14.62 -9.08
C LEU A 129 0.15 14.46 -10.60
N ASP A 130 -1.02 14.74 -11.15
CA ASP A 130 -1.25 14.63 -12.58
C ASP A 130 -0.33 15.56 -13.35
N ASP A 131 -0.21 16.82 -12.95
CA ASP A 131 0.68 17.79 -13.58
C ASP A 131 2.15 17.34 -13.52
N MET A 132 2.60 16.92 -12.36
CA MET A 132 3.98 16.49 -12.14
C MET A 132 4.32 15.26 -12.97
N LEU A 133 3.47 14.26 -12.95
CA LEU A 133 3.71 12.99 -13.64
C LEU A 133 3.57 13.11 -15.15
N SER A 134 2.58 13.88 -15.64
CA SER A 134 2.40 14.08 -17.08
C SER A 134 3.54 14.88 -17.70
N LYS A 135 4.16 15.79 -16.95
CA LYS A 135 5.34 16.52 -17.41
C LYS A 135 6.55 15.61 -17.54
N ALA A 136 6.69 14.66 -16.62
CA ALA A 136 7.79 13.68 -16.64
C ALA A 136 7.56 12.62 -17.73
N ASP A 137 6.32 12.19 -17.92
CA ASP A 137 5.94 11.16 -18.89
C ASP A 137 4.46 11.34 -19.30
N PRO A 138 4.21 11.87 -20.53
CA PRO A 138 2.82 12.07 -20.99
C PRO A 138 1.97 10.80 -20.98
N ASP A 139 2.59 9.62 -21.08
CA ASP A 139 1.92 8.33 -21.12
C ASP A 139 1.92 7.61 -19.77
N TYR A 140 2.16 8.34 -18.67
CA TYR A 140 2.33 7.70 -17.34
C TYR A 140 1.12 6.85 -16.95
N GLN A 141 -0.09 7.21 -17.36
CA GLN A 141 -1.31 6.48 -16.99
C GLN A 141 -1.40 5.10 -17.63
N GLN A 142 -0.66 4.85 -18.70
CA GLN A 142 -0.66 3.58 -19.41
C GLN A 142 0.33 2.57 -18.83
N LYS A 143 1.17 2.99 -17.90
CA LYS A 143 2.19 2.16 -17.28
C LYS A 143 1.71 1.66 -15.92
N PRO A 144 2.04 0.41 -15.53
CA PRO A 144 1.51 -0.18 -14.30
C PRO A 144 2.26 0.21 -13.03
N ASP A 145 3.41 0.89 -13.14
CA ASP A 145 4.22 1.25 -11.97
C ASP A 145 3.41 2.03 -10.94
N ILE A 146 3.86 1.99 -9.70
CA ILE A 146 3.25 2.74 -8.60
C ILE A 146 3.62 4.22 -8.77
N LYS A 147 2.62 5.09 -8.66
CA LYS A 147 2.76 6.50 -9.02
C LYS A 147 3.13 7.38 -7.83
N TRP A 148 2.67 7.01 -6.62
CA TRP A 148 2.95 7.79 -5.42
C TRP A 148 2.76 6.94 -4.16
N ASN A 149 3.07 7.54 -2.99
CA ASN A 149 2.85 6.93 -1.68
C ASN A 149 1.36 6.67 -1.43
N PHE A 150 1.06 5.69 -0.59
CA PHE A 150 -0.30 5.29 -0.20
C PHE A 150 -1.13 4.69 -1.34
N THR A 151 -0.47 4.11 -2.33
CA THR A 151 -1.12 3.20 -3.29
C THR A 151 -1.43 1.89 -2.57
N LYS A 152 -2.62 1.35 -2.79
CA LYS A 152 -3.13 0.19 -2.06
C LYS A 152 -3.54 -0.91 -3.02
N PHE A 153 -3.27 -2.15 -2.63
CA PHE A 153 -3.71 -3.34 -3.36
C PHE A 153 -4.56 -4.19 -2.43
N LEU A 154 -5.73 -4.59 -2.90
CA LEU A 154 -6.67 -5.41 -2.14
C LEU A 154 -6.56 -6.87 -2.57
N ILE A 155 -6.41 -7.75 -1.60
CA ILE A 155 -6.16 -9.18 -1.78
C ILE A 155 -7.31 -9.96 -1.15
N ASN A 156 -7.88 -10.91 -1.88
CA ASN A 156 -8.95 -11.76 -1.35
C ASN A 156 -8.39 -12.90 -0.47
N LYS A 157 -9.27 -13.67 0.15
CA LYS A 157 -8.91 -14.77 1.05
C LYS A 157 -8.11 -15.90 0.37
N LYS A 158 -8.04 -15.90 -0.96
CA LYS A 158 -7.28 -16.89 -1.75
C LYS A 158 -5.92 -16.36 -2.21
N GLY A 159 -5.54 -15.14 -1.77
CA GLY A 159 -4.28 -14.54 -2.14
C GLY A 159 -4.27 -13.89 -3.53
N GLN A 160 -5.43 -13.71 -4.14
CA GLN A 160 -5.55 -13.07 -5.45
C GLN A 160 -5.68 -11.56 -5.33
N VAL A 161 -4.98 -10.82 -6.19
CA VAL A 161 -5.07 -9.36 -6.24
C VAL A 161 -6.36 -8.97 -6.97
N VAL A 162 -7.30 -8.38 -6.26
CA VAL A 162 -8.63 -8.09 -6.83
C VAL A 162 -8.87 -6.63 -7.16
N ALA A 163 -8.11 -5.71 -6.55
CA ALA A 163 -8.24 -4.28 -6.84
C ALA A 163 -6.95 -3.52 -6.50
N ARG A 164 -6.79 -2.36 -7.15
CA ARG A 164 -5.77 -1.36 -6.82
C ARG A 164 -6.47 -0.03 -6.62
N PHE A 165 -6.04 0.70 -5.58
CA PHE A 165 -6.56 2.03 -5.27
C PHE A 165 -5.42 3.02 -5.23
N GLU A 166 -5.52 4.09 -6.01
CA GLU A 166 -4.56 5.18 -5.95
C GLU A 166 -4.74 5.96 -4.64
N PRO A 167 -3.73 6.72 -4.20
CA PRO A 167 -3.84 7.43 -2.90
C PRO A 167 -4.99 8.43 -2.81
N THR A 168 -5.51 8.91 -3.93
CA THR A 168 -6.65 9.84 -3.96
C THR A 168 -7.99 9.17 -3.71
N GLU A 169 -8.07 7.83 -3.72
CA GLU A 169 -9.32 7.10 -3.54
C GLU A 169 -9.84 7.20 -2.11
N LYS A 170 -11.16 7.32 -1.97
CA LYS A 170 -11.81 7.40 -0.66
C LYS A 170 -11.73 6.07 0.07
N ILE A 171 -11.38 6.12 1.36
CA ILE A 171 -11.29 4.92 2.21
C ILE A 171 -12.64 4.19 2.30
N GLU A 172 -13.76 4.93 2.29
CA GLU A 172 -15.11 4.34 2.32
C GLU A 172 -15.34 3.38 1.17
N LYS A 173 -14.79 3.69 -0.01
CA LYS A 173 -14.89 2.81 -1.19
C LYS A 173 -14.12 1.51 -0.98
N ILE A 174 -12.95 1.61 -0.38
CA ILE A 174 -12.12 0.45 -0.04
C ILE A 174 -12.85 -0.40 1.00
N ALA A 175 -13.41 0.23 2.04
CA ALA A 175 -14.16 -0.46 3.09
C ALA A 175 -15.32 -1.29 2.52
N LYS A 176 -16.06 -0.74 1.57
CA LYS A 176 -17.16 -1.48 0.91
C LYS A 176 -16.67 -2.74 0.20
N GLN A 177 -15.55 -2.66 -0.50
CA GLN A 177 -14.99 -3.82 -1.19
C GLN A 177 -14.45 -4.85 -0.20
N ILE A 178 -13.87 -4.41 0.91
CA ILE A 178 -13.45 -5.31 2.00
C ILE A 178 -14.66 -6.08 2.53
N GLU A 179 -15.76 -5.38 2.81
CA GLU A 179 -17.00 -6.01 3.31
C GLU A 179 -17.52 -7.08 2.35
N GLU A 180 -17.47 -6.81 1.04
CA GLU A 180 -17.88 -7.80 0.03
C GLU A 180 -17.00 -9.05 0.07
N LEU A 181 -15.68 -8.87 0.25
CA LEU A 181 -14.74 -10.00 0.31
C LEU A 181 -14.86 -10.81 1.60
N LEU A 182 -15.42 -10.22 2.67
CA LEU A 182 -15.63 -10.91 3.95
C LEU A 182 -16.90 -11.78 3.95
N LYS A 183 -17.82 -11.53 3.03
CA LYS A 183 -19.01 -12.37 2.87
C LYS A 183 -18.60 -13.73 2.32
#